data_281108b026bd11bd7a490b961c188d3f
#
_entry.id   281108b026bd11bd7a490b961c188d3f
#
_cell.length_a   1.000
_cell.length_b   1.000
_cell.length_c   1.000
_cell.angle_alpha   90.00
_cell.angle_beta   90.00
_cell.angle_gamma   90.00
#
_symmetry.space_group_name_H-M   'P 1'
#
loop_
_entity.id
_entity.type
_entity.pdbx_description
1 polymer ?
#
loop_
_entity_poly.entity_id
_entity_poly.type
_entity_poly.pdbx_seq_one_letter_code
_entity_poly.pdbx_strand_id
1 'polypeptide(L)'
;MKIEQVGANTSCLAGLSLEESVNSIRQLGFCGLTLLGFAGTRHGYGNLAGFWFRQLGNIQRVELRKLISGFSRRAIHAPFADLPLFTYDPRLAQLSLERVKESIDAAQYLKAQVAIVHVNARSNYLVTEYWQEIVDTFRLLGDYALERGVQVGLETGFPNDVNQFVDLLEAIGHQGVGATIDTGHMGKYVEPDLWGTPAGVAQLNERLMDVTRQLGIQIVHCHIHDLDLSEWRDHRAIGRGIIDFQPFLAELQSVGYEGMLELELEEEDQLTALEESKEALETMILRSDRLYQASLHSSD
;
A
#
# COMPACT_ATOMS: atom_id res chain seq x y z
N MET A 1 -6.10 11.87 -13.32
CA MET A 1 -5.15 11.68 -12.18
C MET A 1 -4.10 12.80 -12.20
N LYS A 2 -3.32 12.99 -11.13
CA LYS A 2 -2.36 14.12 -11.02
C LYS A 2 -1.00 13.61 -10.56
N ILE A 3 0.07 14.25 -11.02
CA ILE A 3 1.44 13.89 -10.61
C ILE A 3 1.68 14.13 -9.10
N GLU A 4 0.93 15.04 -8.47
CA GLU A 4 0.98 15.27 -7.03
C GLU A 4 0.44 14.10 -6.19
N GLN A 5 -0.10 13.07 -6.83
CA GLN A 5 -0.49 11.81 -6.16
C GLN A 5 0.69 10.85 -5.98
N VAL A 6 1.80 11.08 -6.68
CA VAL A 6 2.96 10.18 -6.64
C VAL A 6 3.71 10.34 -5.31
N GLY A 7 3.88 9.24 -4.61
CA GLY A 7 4.60 9.14 -3.34
C GLY A 7 5.59 7.98 -3.33
N ALA A 8 6.36 7.88 -2.25
CA ALA A 8 7.26 6.77 -2.02
C ALA A 8 7.25 6.33 -0.55
N ASN A 9 7.47 5.05 -0.32
CA ASN A 9 7.65 4.45 0.99
C ASN A 9 9.12 4.58 1.45
N THR A 10 9.35 4.84 2.72
CA THR A 10 10.71 4.82 3.29
C THR A 10 11.36 3.44 3.25
N SER A 11 10.59 2.36 3.08
CA SER A 11 11.09 1.00 2.86
C SER A 11 11.95 0.86 1.60
N CYS A 12 11.71 1.68 0.58
CA CYS A 12 12.50 1.69 -0.66
C CYS A 12 13.98 2.02 -0.43
N LEU A 13 14.33 2.63 0.70
CA LEU A 13 15.67 3.11 1.02
C LEU A 13 16.26 2.36 2.22
N ALA A 14 16.27 1.04 2.12
CA ALA A 14 16.84 0.16 3.15
C ALA A 14 18.31 0.49 3.44
N GLY A 15 18.67 0.49 4.72
CA GLY A 15 20.02 0.82 5.19
C GLY A 15 20.26 2.29 5.50
N LEU A 16 19.41 3.20 5.04
CA LEU A 16 19.44 4.62 5.44
C LEU A 16 18.69 4.83 6.76
N SER A 17 19.03 5.91 7.46
CA SER A 17 18.21 6.37 8.59
C SER A 17 16.89 6.97 8.10
N LEU A 18 15.90 7.10 8.99
CA LEU A 18 14.60 7.70 8.65
C LEU A 18 14.75 9.13 8.10
N GLU A 19 15.65 9.93 8.68
CA GLU A 19 15.91 11.30 8.22
C GLU A 19 16.52 11.32 6.82
N GLU A 20 17.51 10.46 6.55
CA GLU A 20 18.14 10.33 5.25
C GLU A 20 17.14 9.87 4.20
N SER A 21 16.32 8.86 4.50
CA SER A 21 15.28 8.35 3.60
C SER A 21 14.27 9.43 3.23
N VAL A 22 13.73 10.15 4.22
CA VAL A 22 12.77 11.25 4.00
C VAL A 22 13.39 12.38 3.18
N ASN A 23 14.64 12.74 3.45
CA ASN A 23 15.33 13.80 2.70
C ASN A 23 15.63 13.37 1.26
N SER A 24 16.02 12.13 1.02
CA SER A 24 16.23 11.59 -0.33
C SER A 24 14.93 11.59 -1.15
N ILE A 25 13.82 11.09 -0.58
CA ILE A 25 12.50 11.10 -1.22
C ILE A 25 12.08 12.55 -1.56
N ARG A 26 12.33 13.50 -0.66
CA ARG A 26 12.07 14.92 -0.91
C ARG A 26 12.92 15.50 -2.03
N GLN A 27 14.21 15.17 -2.08
CA GLN A 27 15.15 15.64 -3.12
C GLN A 27 14.77 15.11 -4.51
N LEU A 28 14.23 13.90 -4.59
CA LEU A 28 13.66 13.33 -5.81
C LEU A 28 12.33 13.98 -6.23
N GLY A 29 11.79 14.92 -5.42
CA GLY A 29 10.59 15.68 -5.78
C GLY A 29 9.28 14.94 -5.61
N PHE A 30 9.21 13.92 -4.75
CA PHE A 30 7.95 13.26 -4.42
C PHE A 30 7.03 14.17 -3.61
N CYS A 31 5.74 14.14 -3.91
CA CYS A 31 4.70 14.87 -3.19
C CYS A 31 4.07 14.05 -2.05
N GLY A 32 4.14 12.74 -2.14
CA GLY A 32 3.63 11.78 -1.17
C GLY A 32 4.74 11.06 -0.41
N LEU A 33 4.45 10.65 0.83
CA LEU A 33 5.37 9.91 1.69
C LEU A 33 4.62 8.91 2.55
N THR A 34 5.06 7.65 2.53
CA THR A 34 4.67 6.65 3.53
C THR A 34 5.82 6.36 4.47
N LEU A 35 5.50 6.29 5.76
CA LEU A 35 6.43 5.94 6.82
C LEU A 35 6.06 4.59 7.42
N LEU A 36 7.07 3.80 7.80
CA LEU A 36 6.85 2.57 8.56
C LEU A 36 6.55 2.88 10.02
N GLY A 37 5.37 2.54 10.50
CA GLY A 37 4.91 2.66 11.89
C GLY A 37 5.52 1.60 12.82
N PHE A 38 6.71 1.10 12.48
CA PHE A 38 7.48 0.10 13.21
C PHE A 38 8.97 0.25 12.89
N ALA A 39 9.84 -0.36 13.71
CA ALA A 39 11.28 -0.34 13.51
C ALA A 39 11.89 -1.70 13.91
N GLY A 40 13.11 -1.96 13.43
CA GLY A 40 13.86 -3.18 13.76
C GLY A 40 13.71 -4.30 12.72
N THR A 41 12.92 -4.10 11.68
CA THR A 41 12.80 -5.03 10.57
C THR A 41 13.94 -4.87 9.58
N ARG A 42 14.40 -5.97 9.00
CA ARG A 42 15.45 -6.00 7.98
C ARG A 42 14.90 -6.51 6.68
N HIS A 43 15.30 -5.88 5.62
CA HIS A 43 15.07 -6.24 4.23
C HIS A 43 16.34 -6.84 3.59
N GLY A 44 16.21 -7.40 2.39
CA GLY A 44 17.36 -7.96 1.65
C GLY A 44 18.55 -7.01 1.52
N TYR A 45 18.28 -5.73 1.38
CA TYR A 45 19.30 -4.68 1.16
C TYR A 45 19.65 -3.86 2.39
N GLY A 46 19.06 -4.10 3.56
CA GLY A 46 19.40 -3.39 4.78
C GLY A 46 18.28 -3.35 5.81
N ASN A 47 18.49 -2.58 6.88
CA ASN A 47 17.47 -2.31 7.86
C ASN A 47 16.46 -1.31 7.32
N LEU A 48 15.18 -1.54 7.57
CA LEU A 48 14.12 -0.62 7.21
C LEU A 48 14.03 0.53 8.23
N ALA A 49 13.96 1.74 7.72
CA ALA A 49 13.83 2.93 8.54
C ALA A 49 12.38 3.20 8.92
N GLY A 50 12.08 3.10 10.21
CA GLY A 50 10.75 3.34 10.76
C GLY A 50 10.83 3.74 12.22
N PHE A 51 9.69 3.74 12.91
CA PHE A 51 9.60 4.16 14.31
C PHE A 51 8.46 3.46 15.05
N TRP A 52 8.62 3.33 16.37
CA TRP A 52 7.52 2.97 17.27
C TRP A 52 6.97 4.24 17.90
N PHE A 53 5.77 4.65 17.52
CA PHE A 53 5.22 5.96 17.87
C PHE A 53 5.09 6.19 19.38
N ARG A 54 4.68 5.17 20.16
CA ARG A 54 4.55 5.25 21.61
C ARG A 54 5.89 5.33 22.33
N GLN A 55 6.99 4.93 21.67
CA GLN A 55 8.34 5.03 22.21
C GLN A 55 8.96 6.42 21.97
N LEU A 56 8.41 7.21 21.06
CA LEU A 56 8.90 8.55 20.80
C LEU A 56 8.49 9.51 21.93
N GLY A 57 9.47 10.25 22.47
CA GLY A 57 9.21 11.38 23.34
C GLY A 57 8.59 12.56 22.60
N ASN A 58 8.05 13.54 23.34
CA ASN A 58 7.37 14.70 22.74
C ASN A 58 8.26 15.48 21.77
N ILE A 59 9.54 15.65 22.07
CA ILE A 59 10.49 16.36 21.19
C ILE A 59 10.64 15.59 19.88
N GLN A 60 10.91 14.29 19.93
CA GLN A 60 11.06 13.44 18.75
C GLN A 60 9.82 13.43 17.86
N ARG A 61 8.62 13.41 18.45
CA ARG A 61 7.35 13.50 17.70
C ARG A 61 7.23 14.83 16.95
N VAL A 62 7.61 15.94 17.59
CA VAL A 62 7.61 17.27 16.97
C VAL A 62 8.63 17.34 15.84
N GLU A 63 9.83 16.81 16.04
CA GLU A 63 10.89 16.76 15.03
C GLU A 63 10.47 15.91 13.83
N LEU A 64 9.88 14.71 14.05
CA LEU A 64 9.36 13.87 12.99
C LEU A 64 8.26 14.58 12.18
N ARG A 65 7.32 15.23 12.86
CA ARG A 65 6.27 16.01 12.20
C ARG A 65 6.84 17.16 11.37
N LYS A 66 7.89 17.83 11.86
CA LYS A 66 8.59 18.88 11.13
C LYS A 66 9.34 18.30 9.92
N LEU A 67 10.02 17.18 10.10
CA LEU A 67 10.75 16.48 9.04
C LEU A 67 9.86 16.20 7.82
N ILE A 68 8.62 15.75 8.04
CA ILE A 68 7.71 15.36 6.94
C ILE A 68 6.77 16.49 6.50
N SER A 69 6.90 17.71 7.01
CA SER A 69 5.91 18.78 6.81
C SER A 69 5.72 19.21 5.34
N GLY A 70 6.70 18.97 4.48
CA GLY A 70 6.66 19.33 3.06
C GLY A 70 5.84 18.40 2.16
N PHE A 71 5.49 17.21 2.64
CA PHE A 71 4.70 16.26 1.84
C PHE A 71 3.20 16.56 1.99
N SER A 72 2.50 16.63 0.86
CA SER A 72 1.05 16.93 0.82
C SER A 72 0.19 15.70 1.13
N ARG A 73 0.68 14.50 0.77
CA ARG A 73 0.04 13.21 1.00
C ARG A 73 0.93 12.38 1.91
N ARG A 74 0.32 11.71 2.88
CA ARG A 74 1.05 10.90 3.86
C ARG A 74 0.25 9.65 4.20
N ALA A 75 0.96 8.55 4.38
CA ALA A 75 0.41 7.33 4.93
C ALA A 75 1.35 6.75 6.00
N ILE A 76 0.81 5.88 6.84
CA ILE A 76 1.58 5.09 7.81
C ILE A 76 1.33 3.62 7.50
N HIS A 77 2.40 2.90 7.20
CA HIS A 77 2.32 1.44 7.06
C HIS A 77 2.43 0.80 8.44
N ALA A 78 1.39 0.09 8.86
CA ALA A 78 1.40 -0.65 10.12
C ALA A 78 2.37 -1.84 10.06
N PRO A 79 2.83 -2.37 11.21
CA PRO A 79 3.66 -3.56 11.23
C PRO A 79 2.97 -4.74 10.53
N PHE A 80 3.69 -5.40 9.64
CA PHE A 80 3.21 -6.58 8.90
C PHE A 80 4.03 -7.85 9.21
N ALA A 81 5.32 -7.70 9.54
CA ALA A 81 6.19 -8.80 9.89
C ALA A 81 6.09 -9.10 11.39
N ASP A 82 6.12 -10.38 11.74
CA ASP A 82 6.11 -10.88 13.14
C ASP A 82 4.97 -10.32 14.01
N LEU A 83 3.88 -9.86 13.40
CA LEU A 83 2.71 -9.32 14.08
C LEU A 83 1.46 -10.15 13.74
N PRO A 84 1.19 -11.26 14.44
CA PRO A 84 0.06 -12.12 14.15
C PRO A 84 -1.25 -11.51 14.66
N LEU A 85 -1.89 -10.66 13.85
CA LEU A 85 -3.15 -10.00 14.22
C LEU A 85 -4.27 -11.04 14.48
N PHE A 86 -4.26 -12.12 13.69
CA PHE A 86 -5.20 -13.24 13.84
C PHE A 86 -4.46 -14.49 14.30
N THR A 87 -4.23 -14.61 15.60
CA THR A 87 -3.56 -15.76 16.25
C THR A 87 -4.48 -16.41 17.28
N TYR A 88 -4.23 -17.69 17.57
CA TYR A 88 -4.95 -18.41 18.62
C TYR A 88 -4.54 -17.96 20.04
N ASP A 89 -3.39 -17.27 20.20
CA ASP A 89 -3.01 -16.71 21.50
C ASP A 89 -3.64 -15.32 21.69
N PRO A 90 -4.59 -15.16 22.62
CA PRO A 90 -5.32 -13.90 22.78
C PRO A 90 -4.44 -12.73 23.25
N ARG A 91 -3.29 -13.02 23.90
CA ARG A 91 -2.36 -11.97 24.33
C ARG A 91 -1.57 -11.41 23.14
N LEU A 92 -1.15 -12.30 22.21
CA LEU A 92 -0.50 -11.88 20.97
C LEU A 92 -1.47 -11.13 20.07
N ALA A 93 -2.71 -11.62 19.93
CA ALA A 93 -3.75 -10.91 19.16
C ALA A 93 -3.98 -9.50 19.72
N GLN A 94 -4.14 -9.37 21.04
CA GLN A 94 -4.33 -8.08 21.70
C GLN A 94 -3.13 -7.14 21.49
N LEU A 95 -1.90 -7.63 21.65
CA LEU A 95 -0.70 -6.86 21.40
C LEU A 95 -0.60 -6.40 19.94
N SER A 96 -0.93 -7.28 19.00
CA SER A 96 -0.96 -6.96 17.57
C SER A 96 -1.96 -5.88 17.25
N LEU A 97 -3.17 -5.98 17.80
CA LEU A 97 -4.21 -4.96 17.66
C LEU A 97 -3.76 -3.59 18.22
N GLU A 98 -3.08 -3.59 19.38
CA GLU A 98 -2.54 -2.35 19.96
C GLU A 98 -1.45 -1.73 19.10
N ARG A 99 -0.62 -2.52 18.42
CA ARG A 99 0.39 -2.02 17.46
C ARG A 99 -0.24 -1.41 16.21
N VAL A 100 -1.29 -2.02 15.69
CA VAL A 100 -2.05 -1.41 14.57
C VAL A 100 -2.70 -0.09 15.02
N LYS A 101 -3.32 -0.04 16.19
CA LYS A 101 -3.86 1.20 16.76
C LYS A 101 -2.79 2.26 16.99
N GLU A 102 -1.59 1.88 17.38
CA GLU A 102 -0.44 2.80 17.50
C GLU A 102 -0.10 3.45 16.16
N SER A 103 -0.17 2.71 15.06
CA SER A 103 0.04 3.24 13.70
C SER A 103 -1.06 4.23 13.29
N ILE A 104 -2.31 3.98 13.69
CA ILE A 104 -3.42 4.93 13.48
C ILE A 104 -3.23 6.19 14.33
N ASP A 105 -2.77 6.08 15.59
CA ASP A 105 -2.42 7.24 16.43
C ASP A 105 -1.27 8.07 15.81
N ALA A 106 -0.27 7.39 15.23
CA ALA A 106 0.81 8.04 14.49
C ALA A 106 0.27 8.77 13.26
N ALA A 107 -0.62 8.13 12.49
CA ALA A 107 -1.25 8.73 11.31
C ALA A 107 -2.00 10.02 11.68
N GLN A 108 -2.81 9.99 12.72
CA GLN A 108 -3.50 11.19 13.24
C GLN A 108 -2.51 12.31 13.58
N TYR A 109 -1.49 12.00 14.40
CA TYR A 109 -0.51 12.99 14.84
C TYR A 109 0.29 13.61 13.70
N LEU A 110 0.70 12.77 12.72
CA LEU A 110 1.49 13.15 11.56
C LEU A 110 0.62 13.70 10.40
N LYS A 111 -0.70 13.74 10.58
CA LYS A 111 -1.69 14.14 9.56
C LYS A 111 -1.60 13.29 8.29
N ALA A 112 -1.37 12.01 8.45
CA ALA A 112 -1.50 11.03 7.38
C ALA A 112 -2.99 10.70 7.15
N GLN A 113 -3.34 10.42 5.90
CA GLN A 113 -4.71 10.13 5.51
C GLN A 113 -5.07 8.66 5.72
N VAL A 114 -4.09 7.76 5.57
CA VAL A 114 -4.31 6.32 5.59
C VAL A 114 -3.32 5.64 6.53
N ALA A 115 -3.79 4.64 7.28
CA ALA A 115 -2.99 3.63 7.94
C ALA A 115 -3.17 2.30 7.17
N ILE A 116 -2.10 1.79 6.57
CA ILE A 116 -2.12 0.57 5.75
C ILE A 116 -1.95 -0.63 6.67
N VAL A 117 -2.79 -1.64 6.52
CA VAL A 117 -2.85 -2.81 7.40
C VAL A 117 -3.00 -4.09 6.60
N HIS A 118 -2.12 -5.06 6.85
CA HIS A 118 -2.25 -6.40 6.29
C HIS A 118 -3.22 -7.28 7.09
N VAL A 119 -3.94 -8.15 6.39
CA VAL A 119 -4.54 -9.34 7.01
C VAL A 119 -3.51 -10.47 6.96
N ASN A 120 -3.10 -10.95 8.11
CA ASN A 120 -2.16 -12.08 8.19
C ASN A 120 -2.91 -13.40 8.32
N ALA A 121 -2.43 -14.42 7.59
CA ALA A 121 -2.97 -15.76 7.68
C ALA A 121 -2.76 -16.33 9.09
N ARG A 122 -3.80 -17.04 9.60
CA ARG A 122 -3.66 -17.89 10.79
C ARG A 122 -3.13 -19.25 10.36
N SER A 123 -1.95 -19.64 10.87
CA SER A 123 -1.33 -20.92 10.51
C SER A 123 -2.28 -22.10 10.78
N ASN A 124 -2.41 -23.00 9.80
CA ASN A 124 -3.25 -24.21 9.84
C ASN A 124 -4.76 -23.97 9.94
N TYR A 125 -5.24 -22.78 9.64
CA TYR A 125 -6.67 -22.47 9.56
C TYR A 125 -7.03 -21.97 8.17
N LEU A 126 -8.21 -22.35 7.70
CA LEU A 126 -8.80 -21.71 6.52
C LEU A 126 -9.31 -20.32 6.92
N VAL A 127 -9.25 -19.36 6.02
CA VAL A 127 -9.72 -17.99 6.28
C VAL A 127 -11.19 -17.97 6.71
N THR A 128 -12.01 -18.89 6.19
CA THR A 128 -13.43 -19.04 6.54
C THR A 128 -13.67 -19.41 8.00
N GLU A 129 -12.68 -20.03 8.68
CA GLU A 129 -12.82 -20.45 10.09
C GLU A 129 -12.66 -19.27 11.07
N TYR A 130 -12.06 -18.16 10.64
CA TYR A 130 -11.91 -16.93 11.46
C TYR A 130 -12.37 -15.66 10.72
N TRP A 131 -13.17 -15.84 9.66
CA TRP A 131 -13.72 -14.75 8.85
C TRP A 131 -14.40 -13.66 9.66
N GLN A 132 -15.30 -14.07 10.56
CA GLN A 132 -16.03 -13.11 11.40
C GLN A 132 -15.10 -12.34 12.34
N GLU A 133 -14.03 -12.98 12.82
CA GLU A 133 -13.03 -12.32 13.65
C GLU A 133 -12.27 -11.23 12.85
N ILE A 134 -11.99 -11.49 11.57
CA ILE A 134 -11.40 -10.48 10.68
C ILE A 134 -12.37 -9.31 10.51
N VAL A 135 -13.61 -9.59 10.15
CA VAL A 135 -14.65 -8.57 9.93
C VAL A 135 -14.82 -7.68 11.17
N ASP A 136 -14.97 -8.29 12.34
CA ASP A 136 -15.20 -7.55 13.60
C ASP A 136 -13.97 -6.72 13.99
N THR A 137 -12.76 -7.27 13.77
CA THR A 137 -11.51 -6.56 14.04
C THR A 137 -11.35 -5.34 13.14
N PHE A 138 -11.62 -5.45 11.84
CA PHE A 138 -11.51 -4.31 10.94
C PHE A 138 -12.62 -3.28 11.13
N ARG A 139 -13.82 -3.66 11.56
CA ARG A 139 -14.84 -2.71 11.99
C ARG A 139 -14.37 -1.91 13.21
N LEU A 140 -13.82 -2.58 14.21
CA LEU A 140 -13.26 -1.93 15.40
C LEU A 140 -12.09 -0.99 15.04
N LEU A 141 -11.21 -1.39 14.12
CA LEU A 141 -10.14 -0.53 13.63
C LEU A 141 -10.69 0.66 12.81
N GLY A 142 -11.74 0.44 12.04
CA GLY A 142 -12.45 1.47 11.28
C GLY A 142 -13.05 2.54 12.18
N ASP A 143 -13.77 2.15 13.24
CA ASP A 143 -14.29 3.08 14.25
C ASP A 143 -13.14 3.89 14.88
N TYR A 144 -12.08 3.19 15.30
CA TYR A 144 -10.91 3.81 15.93
C TYR A 144 -10.21 4.83 15.01
N ALA A 145 -10.14 4.54 13.71
CA ALA A 145 -9.55 5.40 12.72
C ALA A 145 -10.41 6.62 12.39
N LEU A 146 -11.73 6.43 12.24
CA LEU A 146 -12.67 7.53 11.97
C LEU A 146 -12.67 8.59 13.07
N GLU A 147 -12.65 8.19 14.35
CA GLU A 147 -12.51 9.10 15.48
C GLU A 147 -11.25 9.98 15.40
N ARG A 148 -10.26 9.56 14.60
CA ARG A 148 -8.96 10.22 14.41
C ARG A 148 -8.81 10.93 13.07
N GLY A 149 -9.84 10.87 12.23
CA GLY A 149 -9.80 11.43 10.87
C GLY A 149 -8.82 10.69 9.96
N VAL A 150 -8.63 9.38 10.17
CA VAL A 150 -7.77 8.48 9.40
C VAL A 150 -8.62 7.38 8.78
N GLN A 151 -8.23 6.84 7.63
CA GLN A 151 -8.79 5.62 7.06
C GLN A 151 -7.83 4.44 7.28
N VAL A 152 -8.38 3.25 7.43
CA VAL A 152 -7.62 1.99 7.36
C VAL A 152 -7.64 1.52 5.93
N GLY A 153 -6.47 1.32 5.34
CA GLY A 153 -6.31 0.70 4.03
C GLY A 153 -5.99 -0.80 4.19
N LEU A 154 -6.97 -1.66 3.96
CA LEU A 154 -6.77 -3.11 3.95
C LEU A 154 -6.03 -3.50 2.69
N GLU A 155 -4.87 -4.13 2.83
CA GLU A 155 -4.00 -4.39 1.68
C GLU A 155 -4.33 -5.72 1.00
N THR A 156 -4.33 -5.72 -0.34
CA THR A 156 -4.51 -6.91 -1.18
C THR A 156 -3.35 -7.90 -1.00
N GLY A 157 -3.61 -9.20 -1.32
CA GLY A 157 -2.66 -10.29 -1.18
C GLY A 157 -3.09 -11.36 -0.19
N PHE A 158 -4.04 -11.05 0.69
CA PHE A 158 -4.74 -12.02 1.55
C PHE A 158 -6.17 -11.54 1.82
N PRO A 159 -7.20 -12.40 1.73
CA PRO A 159 -7.13 -13.83 1.34
C PRO A 159 -6.48 -14.06 -0.03
N ASN A 160 -5.96 -15.28 -0.27
CA ASN A 160 -5.26 -15.65 -1.51
C ASN A 160 -6.21 -15.88 -2.71
N ASP A 161 -7.38 -15.28 -2.68
CA ASP A 161 -8.38 -15.26 -3.76
C ASP A 161 -8.93 -13.84 -3.86
N VAL A 162 -8.91 -13.26 -5.04
CA VAL A 162 -9.31 -11.86 -5.26
C VAL A 162 -10.79 -11.62 -4.95
N ASN A 163 -11.66 -12.58 -5.24
CA ASN A 163 -13.08 -12.44 -4.95
C ASN A 163 -13.31 -12.50 -3.43
N GLN A 164 -12.60 -13.39 -2.71
CA GLN A 164 -12.65 -13.41 -1.25
C GLN A 164 -12.15 -12.12 -0.63
N PHE A 165 -11.19 -11.42 -1.24
CA PHE A 165 -10.75 -10.11 -0.77
C PHE A 165 -11.85 -9.06 -0.92
N VAL A 166 -12.53 -9.04 -2.08
CA VAL A 166 -13.67 -8.15 -2.32
C VAL A 166 -14.81 -8.47 -1.35
N ASP A 167 -15.18 -9.75 -1.23
CA ASP A 167 -16.21 -10.21 -0.29
C ASP A 167 -15.89 -9.83 1.17
N LEU A 168 -14.60 -9.86 1.55
CA LEU A 168 -14.16 -9.47 2.88
C LEU A 168 -14.38 -7.96 3.11
N LEU A 169 -14.00 -7.13 2.15
CA LEU A 169 -14.20 -5.69 2.27
C LEU A 169 -15.68 -5.32 2.30
N GLU A 170 -16.51 -5.99 1.49
CA GLU A 170 -17.96 -5.85 1.52
C GLU A 170 -18.56 -6.31 2.87
N ALA A 171 -18.09 -7.46 3.39
CA ALA A 171 -18.53 -7.96 4.70
C ALA A 171 -18.13 -7.03 5.85
N ILE A 172 -16.95 -6.40 5.80
CA ILE A 172 -16.56 -5.35 6.75
C ILE A 172 -17.54 -4.19 6.66
N GLY A 173 -17.82 -3.68 5.46
CA GLY A 173 -18.87 -2.70 5.17
C GLY A 173 -18.76 -1.44 6.05
N HIS A 174 -17.55 -0.91 6.27
CA HIS A 174 -17.30 0.16 7.22
C HIS A 174 -16.63 1.38 6.55
N GLN A 175 -17.20 2.57 6.70
CA GLN A 175 -16.73 3.80 6.04
C GLN A 175 -15.29 4.21 6.40
N GLY A 176 -14.75 3.75 7.53
CA GLY A 176 -13.37 3.97 7.97
C GLY A 176 -12.39 2.94 7.45
N VAL A 177 -12.84 1.96 6.65
CA VAL A 177 -12.01 0.90 6.06
C VAL A 177 -12.21 0.91 4.56
N GLY A 178 -11.10 0.96 3.83
CA GLY A 178 -11.07 0.82 2.38
C GLY A 178 -9.96 -0.13 1.95
N ALA A 179 -9.76 -0.28 0.65
CA ALA A 179 -8.73 -1.13 0.09
C ALA A 179 -7.43 -0.35 -0.16
N THR A 180 -6.30 -0.98 0.11
CA THR A 180 -5.01 -0.66 -0.49
C THR A 180 -4.75 -1.67 -1.60
N ILE A 181 -4.73 -1.23 -2.86
CA ILE A 181 -4.32 -2.10 -3.97
C ILE A 181 -2.80 -2.10 -4.01
N ASP A 182 -2.21 -3.28 -3.88
CA ASP A 182 -0.81 -3.53 -4.16
C ASP A 182 -0.70 -4.24 -5.51
N THR A 183 0.00 -3.60 -6.46
CA THR A 183 0.03 -4.06 -7.84
C THR A 183 0.77 -5.38 -8.03
N GLY A 184 1.87 -5.58 -7.32
CA GLY A 184 2.65 -6.83 -7.42
C GLY A 184 2.01 -7.98 -6.64
N HIS A 185 1.26 -7.68 -5.57
CA HIS A 185 0.51 -8.70 -4.85
C HIS A 185 -0.57 -9.37 -5.71
N MET A 186 -0.93 -8.79 -6.85
CA MET A 186 -1.79 -9.48 -7.84
C MET A 186 -1.17 -10.78 -8.33
N GLY A 187 0.16 -10.91 -8.30
CA GLY A 187 0.86 -12.17 -8.58
C GLY A 187 0.46 -13.32 -7.66
N LYS A 188 0.06 -13.04 -6.41
CA LYS A 188 -0.42 -14.03 -5.43
C LYS A 188 -1.79 -14.62 -5.80
N TYR A 189 -2.53 -13.94 -6.66
CA TYR A 189 -3.84 -14.39 -7.15
C TYR A 189 -3.76 -15.18 -8.46
N VAL A 190 -2.56 -15.33 -9.03
CA VAL A 190 -2.32 -16.16 -10.23
C VAL A 190 -1.97 -17.58 -9.80
N GLU A 191 -2.57 -18.58 -10.50
CA GLU A 191 -2.28 -19.98 -10.22
C GLU A 191 -0.77 -20.27 -10.36
N PRO A 192 -0.14 -20.95 -9.39
CA PRO A 192 1.32 -21.14 -9.37
C PRO A 192 1.88 -21.85 -10.61
N ASP A 193 1.12 -22.72 -11.27
CA ASP A 193 1.52 -23.40 -12.49
C ASP A 193 1.55 -22.49 -13.73
N LEU A 194 0.98 -21.29 -13.64
CA LEU A 194 1.01 -20.27 -14.67
C LEU A 194 2.13 -19.23 -14.46
N TRP A 195 2.83 -19.26 -13.34
CA TRP A 195 3.90 -18.29 -13.06
C TRP A 195 4.99 -18.36 -14.13
N GLY A 196 5.51 -17.20 -14.53
CA GLY A 196 6.52 -17.10 -15.58
C GLY A 196 6.00 -17.37 -17.01
N THR A 197 4.70 -17.58 -17.19
CA THR A 197 4.10 -17.85 -18.52
C THR A 197 3.33 -16.64 -19.06
N PRO A 198 3.14 -16.52 -20.39
CA PRO A 198 2.27 -15.49 -20.97
C PRO A 198 0.83 -15.54 -20.46
N ALA A 199 0.31 -16.71 -20.13
CA ALA A 199 -1.03 -16.88 -19.57
C ALA A 199 -1.10 -16.30 -18.15
N GLY A 200 -0.08 -16.53 -17.32
CA GLY A 200 0.02 -15.94 -15.99
C GLY A 200 0.11 -14.41 -16.03
N VAL A 201 0.90 -13.86 -16.97
CA VAL A 201 0.97 -12.40 -17.20
C VAL A 201 -0.39 -11.81 -17.56
N ALA A 202 -1.10 -12.46 -18.48
CA ALA A 202 -2.45 -12.02 -18.86
C ALA A 202 -3.41 -12.07 -17.67
N GLN A 203 -3.41 -13.16 -16.90
CA GLN A 203 -4.26 -13.33 -15.74
C GLN A 203 -3.96 -12.31 -14.65
N LEU A 204 -2.69 -11.99 -14.39
CA LEU A 204 -2.29 -10.96 -13.43
C LEU A 204 -2.88 -9.59 -13.79
N ASN A 205 -2.66 -9.15 -15.04
CA ASN A 205 -3.14 -7.84 -15.50
C ASN A 205 -4.68 -7.78 -15.56
N GLU A 206 -5.36 -8.87 -15.96
CA GLU A 206 -6.82 -8.96 -15.92
C GLU A 206 -7.34 -8.82 -14.49
N ARG A 207 -6.77 -9.55 -13.52
CA ARG A 207 -7.16 -9.47 -12.11
C ARG A 207 -6.94 -8.10 -11.50
N LEU A 208 -5.84 -7.43 -11.85
CA LEU A 208 -5.58 -6.06 -11.41
C LEU A 208 -6.68 -5.10 -11.87
N MET A 209 -7.09 -5.22 -13.12
CA MET A 209 -8.19 -4.43 -13.67
C MET A 209 -9.53 -4.75 -13.02
N ASP A 210 -9.82 -6.03 -12.85
CA ASP A 210 -11.09 -6.48 -12.30
C ASP A 210 -11.25 -6.09 -10.82
N VAL A 211 -10.23 -6.27 -9.99
CA VAL A 211 -10.29 -5.85 -8.59
C VAL A 211 -10.41 -4.34 -8.47
N THR A 212 -9.72 -3.57 -9.30
CA THR A 212 -9.82 -2.11 -9.32
C THR A 212 -11.25 -1.67 -9.63
N ARG A 213 -11.89 -2.30 -10.61
CA ARG A 213 -13.26 -2.00 -11.00
C ARG A 213 -14.27 -2.41 -9.92
N GLN A 214 -14.11 -3.58 -9.32
CA GLN A 214 -15.01 -4.08 -8.28
C GLN A 214 -14.93 -3.24 -6.99
N LEU A 215 -13.73 -2.87 -6.57
CA LEU A 215 -13.53 -2.05 -5.37
C LEU A 215 -13.96 -0.59 -5.57
N GLY A 216 -13.72 -0.03 -6.76
CA GLY A 216 -14.18 1.31 -7.12
C GLY A 216 -13.79 2.38 -6.09
N ILE A 217 -14.78 3.08 -5.56
CA ILE A 217 -14.59 4.17 -4.57
C ILE A 217 -14.07 3.67 -3.20
N GLN A 218 -14.03 2.39 -2.96
CA GLN A 218 -13.49 1.82 -1.72
C GLN A 218 -11.95 1.81 -1.72
N ILE A 219 -11.30 2.09 -2.86
CA ILE A 219 -9.83 2.18 -2.95
C ILE A 219 -9.37 3.47 -2.26
N VAL A 220 -8.63 3.36 -1.19
CA VAL A 220 -8.12 4.51 -0.41
C VAL A 220 -6.63 4.73 -0.59
N HIS A 221 -5.89 3.72 -1.07
CA HIS A 221 -4.45 3.76 -1.28
C HIS A 221 -4.00 2.77 -2.36
N CYS A 222 -2.82 3.01 -2.97
CA CYS A 222 -2.22 2.08 -3.92
C CYS A 222 -0.72 1.99 -3.69
N HIS A 223 -0.20 0.76 -3.56
CA HIS A 223 1.22 0.44 -3.69
C HIS A 223 1.51 0.11 -5.15
N ILE A 224 2.49 0.80 -5.71
CA ILE A 224 2.85 0.73 -7.12
C ILE A 224 4.27 0.19 -7.23
N HIS A 225 4.39 -0.99 -7.78
CA HIS A 225 5.64 -1.65 -8.12
C HIS A 225 5.39 -2.73 -9.16
N ASP A 226 6.42 -3.11 -9.88
CA ASP A 226 6.36 -4.13 -10.92
C ASP A 226 6.61 -5.54 -10.35
N LEU A 227 6.38 -6.55 -11.16
CA LEU A 227 6.61 -7.96 -10.84
C LEU A 227 7.51 -8.58 -11.90
N ASP A 228 8.64 -9.15 -11.46
CA ASP A 228 9.58 -9.82 -12.35
C ASP A 228 9.00 -11.12 -12.91
N LEU A 229 9.16 -11.34 -14.22
CA LEU A 229 8.64 -12.52 -14.89
C LEU A 229 9.36 -13.81 -14.50
N SER A 230 10.68 -13.74 -14.32
CA SER A 230 11.53 -14.93 -14.18
C SER A 230 11.47 -15.56 -12.79
N GLU A 231 11.43 -14.71 -11.76
CA GLU A 231 11.37 -15.10 -10.35
C GLU A 231 9.97 -15.01 -9.77
N TRP A 232 9.02 -14.40 -10.51
CA TRP A 232 7.67 -14.06 -10.05
C TRP A 232 7.71 -13.25 -8.76
N ARG A 233 8.69 -12.34 -8.72
CA ARG A 233 9.01 -11.51 -7.56
C ARG A 233 8.44 -10.11 -7.72
N ASP A 234 7.72 -9.67 -6.72
CA ASP A 234 7.16 -8.32 -6.60
C ASP A 234 8.21 -7.27 -6.15
N HIS A 235 7.76 -6.04 -5.90
CA HIS A 235 8.55 -4.88 -5.47
C HIS A 235 9.67 -4.48 -6.45
N ARG A 236 9.48 -4.73 -7.77
CA ARG A 236 10.40 -4.29 -8.81
C ARG A 236 10.10 -2.85 -9.25
N ALA A 237 11.12 -2.14 -9.68
CA ALA A 237 10.96 -0.82 -10.28
C ALA A 237 10.05 -0.88 -11.52
N ILE A 238 9.27 0.16 -11.76
CA ILE A 238 8.34 0.25 -12.89
C ILE A 238 9.11 0.11 -14.21
N GLY A 239 8.65 -0.79 -15.07
CA GLY A 239 9.26 -1.14 -16.36
C GLY A 239 10.33 -2.22 -16.28
N ARG A 240 10.60 -2.77 -15.07
CA ARG A 240 11.49 -3.93 -14.90
C ARG A 240 10.73 -5.26 -14.81
N GLY A 241 9.40 -5.25 -15.02
CA GLY A 241 8.54 -6.42 -14.91
C GLY A 241 7.43 -6.48 -15.96
N ILE A 242 6.30 -7.02 -15.59
CA ILE A 242 5.23 -7.48 -16.51
C ILE A 242 3.88 -6.78 -16.29
N ILE A 243 3.79 -5.84 -15.37
CA ILE A 243 2.52 -5.17 -15.08
C ILE A 243 2.25 -4.07 -16.12
N ASP A 244 1.05 -4.11 -16.70
CA ASP A 244 0.58 -3.05 -17.60
C ASP A 244 -0.09 -1.93 -16.81
N PHE A 245 0.71 -0.95 -16.41
CA PHE A 245 0.23 0.17 -15.59
C PHE A 245 -0.69 1.14 -16.34
N GLN A 246 -0.61 1.22 -17.67
CA GLN A 246 -1.39 2.22 -18.40
C GLN A 246 -2.90 1.96 -18.31
N PRO A 247 -3.42 0.72 -18.55
CA PRO A 247 -4.83 0.39 -18.32
C PRO A 247 -5.22 0.53 -16.85
N PHE A 248 -4.36 0.11 -15.91
CA PHE A 248 -4.63 0.24 -14.48
C PHE A 248 -4.86 1.69 -14.04
N LEU A 249 -3.99 2.61 -14.47
CA LEU A 249 -4.15 4.04 -14.19
C LEU A 249 -5.43 4.61 -14.82
N ALA A 250 -5.80 4.16 -16.02
CA ALA A 250 -7.05 4.55 -16.66
C ALA A 250 -8.27 4.04 -15.86
N GLU A 251 -8.22 2.81 -15.35
CA GLU A 251 -9.31 2.28 -14.51
C GLU A 251 -9.41 3.01 -13.17
N LEU A 252 -8.28 3.29 -12.50
CA LEU A 252 -8.27 4.12 -11.28
C LEU A 252 -8.89 5.50 -11.51
N GLN A 253 -8.61 6.11 -12.67
CA GLN A 253 -9.21 7.38 -13.05
C GLN A 253 -10.72 7.25 -13.28
N SER A 254 -11.17 6.16 -13.90
CA SER A 254 -12.58 5.91 -14.19
C SER A 254 -13.43 5.75 -12.93
N VAL A 255 -12.86 5.13 -11.89
CA VAL A 255 -13.51 4.98 -10.58
C VAL A 255 -13.35 6.18 -9.67
N GLY A 256 -12.68 7.25 -10.14
CA GLY A 256 -12.53 8.51 -9.40
C GLY A 256 -11.50 8.47 -8.27
N TYR A 257 -10.47 7.63 -8.38
CA TYR A 257 -9.43 7.53 -7.37
C TYR A 257 -8.62 8.83 -7.23
N GLU A 258 -8.54 9.36 -6.02
CA GLU A 258 -7.79 10.58 -5.68
C GLU A 258 -6.70 10.34 -4.63
N GLY A 259 -6.48 9.10 -4.20
CA GLY A 259 -5.49 8.71 -3.21
C GLY A 259 -4.04 8.83 -3.69
N MET A 260 -3.10 8.35 -2.88
CA MET A 260 -1.67 8.32 -3.22
C MET A 260 -1.34 7.09 -4.07
N LEU A 261 -0.51 7.29 -5.08
CA LEU A 261 0.17 6.26 -5.84
C LEU A 261 1.58 6.13 -5.27
N GLU A 262 1.75 5.20 -4.38
CA GLU A 262 2.98 5.02 -3.60
C GLU A 262 3.92 4.03 -4.26
N LEU A 263 5.14 4.44 -4.56
CA LEU A 263 6.19 3.48 -4.93
C LEU A 263 6.66 2.72 -3.70
N GLU A 264 6.65 1.39 -3.79
CA GLU A 264 7.16 0.47 -2.76
C GLU A 264 8.10 -0.54 -3.40
N LEU A 265 9.40 -0.22 -3.45
CA LEU A 265 10.40 -0.92 -4.24
C LEU A 265 11.43 -1.63 -3.39
N GLU A 266 11.91 -2.78 -3.88
CA GLU A 266 12.99 -3.58 -3.32
C GLU A 266 14.10 -3.79 -4.35
N GLU A 267 14.92 -2.77 -4.58
CA GLU A 267 16.00 -2.80 -5.56
C GLU A 267 17.37 -2.55 -4.92
N GLU A 268 18.43 -3.06 -5.52
CA GLU A 268 19.80 -2.79 -5.08
C GLU A 268 20.20 -1.33 -5.38
N ASP A 269 19.80 -0.83 -6.54
CA ASP A 269 20.02 0.54 -7.02
C ASP A 269 18.91 1.51 -6.57
N GLN A 270 18.57 1.49 -5.30
CA GLN A 270 17.40 2.09 -4.66
C GLN A 270 17.03 3.49 -5.16
N LEU A 271 17.99 4.43 -5.18
CA LEU A 271 17.74 5.82 -5.59
C LEU A 271 17.44 5.92 -7.09
N THR A 272 18.21 5.19 -7.91
CA THR A 272 18.00 5.13 -9.37
C THR A 272 16.64 4.52 -9.67
N ALA A 273 16.31 3.41 -9.01
CA ALA A 273 15.02 2.73 -9.18
C ALA A 273 13.82 3.63 -8.81
N LEU A 274 13.94 4.42 -7.73
CA LEU A 274 12.92 5.39 -7.33
C LEU A 274 12.76 6.51 -8.36
N GLU A 275 13.88 7.08 -8.85
CA GLU A 275 13.87 8.15 -9.84
C GLU A 275 13.25 7.68 -11.16
N GLU A 276 13.74 6.57 -11.72
CA GLU A 276 13.20 5.97 -12.95
C GLU A 276 11.71 5.60 -12.83
N SER A 277 11.31 4.98 -11.72
CA SER A 277 9.90 4.61 -11.50
C SER A 277 9.00 5.83 -11.35
N LYS A 278 9.47 6.88 -10.68
CA LYS A 278 8.74 8.15 -10.58
C LYS A 278 8.51 8.77 -11.95
N GLU A 279 9.57 8.91 -12.75
CA GLU A 279 9.48 9.47 -14.12
C GLU A 279 8.55 8.65 -15.02
N ALA A 280 8.64 7.32 -14.95
CA ALA A 280 7.77 6.43 -15.69
C ALA A 280 6.29 6.62 -15.28
N LEU A 281 6.00 6.62 -13.98
CA LEU A 281 4.64 6.76 -13.45
C LEU A 281 4.04 8.14 -13.79
N GLU A 282 4.80 9.23 -13.62
CA GLU A 282 4.36 10.59 -13.99
C GLU A 282 4.07 10.71 -15.48
N THR A 283 4.91 10.10 -16.33
CA THR A 283 4.70 10.08 -17.79
C THR A 283 3.40 9.35 -18.14
N MET A 284 3.12 8.21 -17.51
CA MET A 284 1.89 7.44 -17.72
C MET A 284 0.65 8.21 -17.24
N ILE A 285 0.72 8.89 -16.10
CA ILE A 285 -0.36 9.73 -15.57
C ILE A 285 -0.71 10.85 -16.59
N LEU A 286 0.29 11.57 -17.08
CA LEU A 286 0.09 12.65 -18.05
C LEU A 286 -0.46 12.12 -19.39
N ARG A 287 -0.16 10.90 -19.77
CA ARG A 287 -0.72 10.24 -20.94
C ARG A 287 -2.18 9.84 -20.72
N SER A 288 -2.50 9.25 -19.57
CA SER A 288 -3.88 8.89 -19.21
C SER A 288 -4.79 10.12 -19.16
N ASP A 289 -4.34 11.22 -18.57
CA ASP A 289 -5.11 12.47 -18.52
C ASP A 289 -5.42 13.01 -19.91
N ARG A 290 -4.45 12.99 -20.83
CA ARG A 290 -4.68 13.43 -22.21
C ARG A 290 -5.71 12.57 -22.93
N LEU A 291 -5.66 11.25 -22.78
CA LEU A 291 -6.61 10.33 -23.40
C LEU A 291 -8.02 10.52 -22.82
N TYR A 292 -8.13 10.71 -21.53
CA TYR A 292 -9.41 10.96 -20.85
C TYR A 292 -10.05 12.27 -21.32
N GLN A 293 -9.29 13.36 -21.38
CA GLN A 293 -9.78 14.64 -21.90
C GLN A 293 -10.22 14.54 -23.37
N ALA A 294 -9.49 13.81 -24.20
CA ALA A 294 -9.86 13.60 -25.61
C ALA A 294 -11.18 12.81 -25.74
N SER A 295 -11.44 11.84 -24.87
CA SER A 295 -12.69 11.06 -24.88
C SER A 295 -13.91 11.91 -24.50
N LEU A 296 -13.78 12.86 -23.57
CA LEU A 296 -14.86 13.76 -23.17
C LEU A 296 -15.28 14.71 -24.32
N HIS A 297 -14.31 15.16 -25.12
CA HIS A 297 -14.57 16.07 -26.25
C HIS A 297 -15.07 15.36 -27.53
N SER A 298 -14.97 14.04 -27.61
CA SER A 298 -15.47 13.24 -28.72
C SER A 298 -16.91 12.74 -28.53
N SER A 299 -17.51 13.00 -27.36
CA SER A 299 -18.88 12.60 -27.01
C SER A 299 -19.90 13.71 -27.14
N ASP A 300 -19.46 14.92 -27.54
CA ASP A 300 -20.28 16.08 -27.93
C ASP A 300 -20.36 16.18 -29.47
#